data_d2f0188e41622bad64bdeeae2d7b7892
#
_entry.id   d2f0188e41622bad64bdeeae2d7b7892
#
_cell.length_a   1.000
_cell.length_b   1.000
_cell.length_c   1.000
_cell.angle_alpha   90.00
_cell.angle_beta   90.00
_cell.angle_gamma   90.00
#
_symmetry.space_group_name_H-M   'P 1'
#
loop_
_entity.id
_entity.type
_entity.pdbx_description
1 polymer ?
#
loop_
_entity_poly.entity_id
_entity_poly.type
_entity_poly.pdbx_seq_one_letter_code
_entity_poly.pdbx_strand_id
1 'polypeptide(L)'
;KIKKRLAKAFAERSHLLLLDEPTNHLDQSSLSFLKEQIATYPGTIILVSHDRYFLDQVSNYIWEIEYQKLTPYKGNYSTYRKRKEEIIHTQQREYNTQQSKVQLVEKQIKKKKKWTNKAHADSTKKDGYKEYFRMKAKKKDVQIRSKQKRLELELSKHRVDRPVEEKEV
;
A
#
# COMPACT_ATOMS: atom_id res chain seq x y z
N LYS A 1 -15.92 -36.16 -13.75
CA LYS A 1 -16.84 -35.85 -12.60
C LYS A 1 -17.11 -34.35 -12.48
N ILE A 2 -16.13 -33.45 -12.66
CA ILE A 2 -16.27 -31.99 -12.53
C ILE A 2 -17.24 -31.39 -13.55
N LYS A 3 -17.14 -31.78 -14.85
CA LYS A 3 -18.03 -31.29 -15.91
C LYS A 3 -19.52 -31.54 -15.60
N LYS A 4 -19.88 -32.71 -15.04
CA LYS A 4 -21.27 -33.01 -14.64
C LYS A 4 -21.76 -32.14 -13.48
N ARG A 5 -20.87 -31.82 -12.49
CA ARG A 5 -21.22 -30.97 -11.37
C ARG A 5 -21.44 -29.51 -11.83
N LEU A 6 -20.59 -29.02 -12.70
CA LEU A 6 -20.74 -27.69 -13.31
C LEU A 6 -22.03 -27.58 -14.10
N ALA A 7 -22.30 -28.53 -15.00
CA ALA A 7 -23.53 -28.55 -15.78
C ALA A 7 -24.80 -28.58 -14.88
N LYS A 8 -24.79 -29.35 -13.79
CA LYS A 8 -25.87 -29.36 -12.82
C LYS A 8 -26.04 -28.00 -12.11
N ALA A 9 -24.96 -27.42 -11.64
CA ALA A 9 -25.00 -26.15 -10.95
C ALA A 9 -25.54 -25.00 -11.84
N PHE A 10 -25.16 -24.96 -13.12
CA PHE A 10 -25.72 -24.02 -14.07
C PHE A 10 -27.20 -24.28 -14.42
N ALA A 11 -27.61 -25.58 -14.46
CA ALA A 11 -28.98 -25.93 -14.74
C ALA A 11 -29.98 -25.58 -13.62
N GLU A 12 -29.51 -25.49 -12.37
CA GLU A 12 -30.33 -25.15 -11.21
C GLU A 12 -30.78 -23.68 -11.21
N ARG A 13 -30.15 -22.80 -12.00
CA ARG A 13 -30.49 -21.36 -12.17
C ARG A 13 -30.75 -20.64 -10.85
N SER A 14 -29.89 -20.86 -9.85
CA SER A 14 -29.96 -20.20 -8.56
C SER A 14 -29.63 -18.70 -8.69
N HIS A 15 -30.14 -17.85 -7.81
CA HIS A 15 -29.83 -16.41 -7.81
C HIS A 15 -28.36 -16.14 -7.53
N LEU A 16 -27.69 -17.03 -6.81
CA LEU A 16 -26.27 -16.93 -6.48
C LEU A 16 -25.59 -18.28 -6.73
N LEU A 17 -24.54 -18.27 -7.53
CA LEU A 17 -23.70 -19.44 -7.82
C LEU A 17 -22.27 -19.18 -7.30
N LEU A 18 -21.77 -20.11 -6.49
CA LEU A 18 -20.41 -20.08 -5.98
C LEU A 18 -19.56 -21.11 -6.71
N LEU A 19 -18.47 -20.69 -7.32
CA LEU A 19 -17.53 -21.53 -8.05
C LEU A 19 -16.15 -21.42 -7.42
N ASP A 20 -15.61 -22.53 -6.96
CA ASP A 20 -14.27 -22.62 -6.39
C ASP A 20 -13.38 -23.39 -7.36
N GLU A 21 -12.34 -22.71 -7.88
CA GLU A 21 -11.39 -23.23 -8.86
C GLU A 21 -12.03 -24.02 -10.03
N PRO A 22 -13.03 -23.45 -10.74
CA PRO A 22 -13.79 -24.20 -11.74
C PRO A 22 -12.97 -24.55 -12.99
N THR A 23 -11.81 -23.92 -13.18
CA THR A 23 -10.91 -24.17 -14.32
C THR A 23 -10.04 -25.40 -14.15
N ASN A 24 -9.89 -25.91 -12.93
CA ASN A 24 -9.03 -27.06 -12.65
C ASN A 24 -9.46 -28.31 -13.42
N HIS A 25 -8.50 -28.91 -14.10
CA HIS A 25 -8.69 -30.13 -14.90
C HIS A 25 -9.68 -30.01 -16.08
N LEU A 26 -9.94 -28.79 -16.56
CA LEU A 26 -10.72 -28.58 -17.78
C LEU A 26 -9.79 -28.51 -19.00
N ASP A 27 -10.21 -29.14 -20.07
CA ASP A 27 -9.64 -28.98 -21.40
C ASP A 27 -10.13 -27.66 -22.04
N GLN A 28 -9.47 -27.21 -23.09
CA GLN A 28 -9.77 -25.94 -23.76
C GLN A 28 -11.23 -25.83 -24.21
N SER A 29 -11.83 -26.93 -24.72
CA SER A 29 -13.22 -26.93 -25.13
C SER A 29 -14.20 -26.72 -23.96
N SER A 30 -13.91 -27.34 -22.83
CA SER A 30 -14.71 -27.15 -21.60
C SER A 30 -14.54 -25.79 -20.97
N LEU A 31 -13.35 -25.21 -21.10
CA LEU A 31 -13.08 -23.85 -20.64
C LEU A 31 -13.89 -22.82 -21.47
N SER A 32 -13.93 -22.99 -22.79
CA SER A 32 -14.75 -22.14 -23.67
C SER A 32 -16.24 -22.25 -23.34
N PHE A 33 -16.73 -23.48 -23.13
CA PHE A 33 -18.10 -23.71 -22.70
C PHE A 33 -18.38 -23.05 -21.33
N LEU A 34 -17.48 -23.17 -20.36
CA LEU A 34 -17.64 -22.55 -19.05
C LEU A 34 -17.75 -21.01 -19.15
N LYS A 35 -16.94 -20.37 -19.99
CA LYS A 35 -17.01 -18.92 -20.23
C LYS A 35 -18.38 -18.51 -20.79
N GLU A 36 -18.89 -19.26 -21.75
CA GLU A 36 -20.20 -19.01 -22.33
C GLU A 36 -21.33 -19.15 -21.32
N GLN A 37 -21.27 -20.20 -20.48
CA GLN A 37 -22.25 -20.39 -19.40
C GLN A 37 -22.21 -19.25 -18.36
N ILE A 38 -21.01 -18.77 -18.00
CA ILE A 38 -20.86 -17.63 -17.09
C ILE A 38 -21.45 -16.35 -17.71
N ALA A 39 -21.15 -16.10 -19.00
CA ALA A 39 -21.62 -14.91 -19.68
C ALA A 39 -23.15 -14.82 -19.84
N THR A 40 -23.80 -15.98 -19.94
CA THR A 40 -25.27 -16.08 -20.14
C THR A 40 -26.04 -16.36 -18.86
N TYR A 41 -25.35 -16.50 -17.72
CA TYR A 41 -26.00 -16.83 -16.46
C TYR A 41 -26.87 -15.67 -15.93
N PRO A 42 -28.16 -15.92 -15.62
CA PRO A 42 -29.06 -14.84 -15.23
C PRO A 42 -28.87 -14.34 -13.79
N GLY A 43 -28.15 -15.08 -12.95
CA GLY A 43 -27.90 -14.77 -11.55
C GLY A 43 -26.52 -14.14 -11.29
N THR A 44 -26.17 -14.00 -10.03
CA THR A 44 -24.84 -13.56 -9.61
C THR A 44 -23.91 -14.75 -9.48
N ILE A 45 -22.71 -14.63 -10.01
CA ILE A 45 -21.65 -15.64 -9.85
C ILE A 45 -20.54 -15.03 -9.01
N ILE A 46 -20.14 -15.73 -7.95
CA ILE A 46 -18.90 -15.49 -7.22
C ILE A 46 -17.97 -16.65 -7.53
N LEU A 47 -16.81 -16.34 -8.08
CA LEU A 47 -15.85 -17.35 -8.44
C LEU A 47 -14.48 -17.06 -7.81
N VAL A 48 -13.80 -18.12 -7.38
CA VAL A 48 -12.40 -18.09 -6.94
C VAL A 48 -11.56 -18.83 -7.97
N SER A 49 -10.50 -18.23 -8.47
CA SER A 49 -9.58 -18.89 -9.40
C SER A 49 -8.19 -18.28 -9.33
N HIS A 50 -7.16 -19.10 -9.55
CA HIS A 50 -5.78 -18.68 -9.76
C HIS A 50 -5.47 -18.40 -11.24
N ASP A 51 -6.37 -18.75 -12.17
CA ASP A 51 -6.21 -18.48 -13.60
C ASP A 51 -6.53 -17.01 -13.92
N ARG A 52 -5.48 -16.18 -13.95
CA ARG A 52 -5.57 -14.74 -14.22
C ARG A 52 -6.18 -14.44 -15.59
N TYR A 53 -5.85 -15.27 -16.58
CA TYR A 53 -6.36 -15.12 -17.94
C TYR A 53 -7.86 -15.42 -18.02
N PHE A 54 -8.31 -16.45 -17.31
CA PHE A 54 -9.72 -16.76 -17.19
C PHE A 54 -10.49 -15.66 -16.48
N LEU A 55 -9.98 -15.20 -15.31
CA LEU A 55 -10.58 -14.06 -14.58
C LEU A 55 -10.72 -12.81 -15.44
N ASP A 56 -9.70 -12.52 -16.25
CA ASP A 56 -9.72 -11.33 -17.12
C ASP A 56 -10.84 -11.35 -18.16
N GLN A 57 -11.24 -12.54 -18.60
CA GLN A 57 -12.28 -12.73 -19.61
C GLN A 57 -13.70 -12.80 -19.05
N VAL A 58 -13.89 -13.23 -17.80
CA VAL A 58 -15.23 -13.51 -17.27
C VAL A 58 -15.66 -12.56 -16.15
N SER A 59 -14.73 -11.85 -15.51
CA SER A 59 -15.06 -11.02 -14.35
C SER A 59 -15.48 -9.61 -14.74
N ASN A 60 -16.53 -9.11 -14.06
CA ASN A 60 -16.98 -7.72 -14.11
C ASN A 60 -16.55 -6.94 -12.86
N TYR A 61 -16.24 -7.64 -11.79
CA TYR A 61 -15.73 -7.12 -10.52
C TYR A 61 -14.68 -8.08 -9.98
N ILE A 62 -13.64 -7.53 -9.38
CA ILE A 62 -12.65 -8.27 -8.61
C ILE A 62 -12.79 -7.88 -7.15
N TRP A 63 -12.86 -8.87 -6.28
CA TRP A 63 -12.85 -8.68 -4.83
C TRP A 63 -11.49 -9.13 -4.28
N GLU A 64 -10.73 -8.17 -3.79
CA GLU A 64 -9.46 -8.43 -3.12
C GLU A 64 -9.69 -8.60 -1.62
N ILE A 65 -9.20 -9.68 -1.06
CA ILE A 65 -9.21 -9.93 0.38
C ILE A 65 -7.78 -9.81 0.89
N GLU A 66 -7.48 -8.72 1.56
CA GLU A 66 -6.16 -8.46 2.12
C GLU A 66 -6.30 -7.93 3.56
N TYR A 67 -5.51 -8.46 4.49
CA TYR A 67 -5.56 -8.09 5.92
C TYR A 67 -6.99 -8.10 6.52
N GLN A 68 -7.76 -9.14 6.23
CA GLN A 68 -9.17 -9.29 6.68
C GLN A 68 -10.13 -8.20 6.17
N LYS A 69 -9.71 -7.44 5.18
CA LYS A 69 -10.51 -6.42 4.54
C LYS A 69 -10.84 -6.83 3.11
N LEU A 70 -12.10 -6.68 2.74
CA LEU A 70 -12.57 -6.89 1.38
C LEU A 70 -12.61 -5.55 0.66
N THR A 71 -11.93 -5.47 -0.50
CA THR A 71 -11.91 -4.27 -1.35
C THR A 71 -12.45 -4.62 -2.73
N PRO A 72 -13.58 -4.04 -3.17
CA PRO A 72 -14.13 -4.29 -4.49
C PRO A 72 -13.46 -3.38 -5.54
N TYR A 73 -13.13 -3.96 -6.69
CA TYR A 73 -12.66 -3.24 -7.88
C TYR A 73 -13.62 -3.53 -9.04
N LYS A 74 -14.14 -2.49 -9.65
CA LYS A 74 -14.97 -2.60 -10.85
C LYS A 74 -14.08 -2.82 -12.06
N GLY A 75 -14.36 -3.83 -12.85
CA GLY A 75 -13.64 -4.22 -14.05
C GLY A 75 -13.11 -5.64 -13.97
N ASN A 76 -12.37 -6.04 -15.00
CA ASN A 76 -11.72 -7.32 -15.12
C ASN A 76 -10.35 -7.34 -14.38
N TYR A 77 -9.67 -8.48 -14.44
CA TYR A 77 -8.39 -8.68 -13.75
C TYR A 77 -7.31 -7.69 -14.21
N SER A 78 -7.20 -7.41 -15.52
CA SER A 78 -6.25 -6.42 -16.06
C SER A 78 -6.51 -5.01 -15.53
N THR A 79 -7.79 -4.62 -15.41
CA THR A 79 -8.18 -3.32 -14.84
C THR A 79 -7.82 -3.22 -13.36
N TYR A 80 -8.08 -4.30 -12.60
CA TYR A 80 -7.70 -4.40 -11.20
C TYR A 80 -6.18 -4.25 -11.03
N ARG A 81 -5.37 -5.00 -11.82
CA ARG A 81 -3.90 -4.95 -11.76
C ARG A 81 -3.39 -3.52 -11.99
N LYS A 82 -3.86 -2.84 -13.02
CA LYS A 82 -3.46 -1.45 -13.30
C LYS A 82 -3.76 -0.53 -12.12
N ARG A 83 -4.96 -0.62 -11.54
CA ARG A 83 -5.31 0.17 -10.36
C ARG A 83 -4.46 -0.14 -9.15
N LYS A 84 -4.16 -1.42 -8.91
CA LYS A 84 -3.29 -1.83 -7.79
C LYS A 84 -1.88 -1.27 -7.97
N GLU A 85 -1.32 -1.36 -9.17
CA GLU A 85 -0.02 -0.78 -9.52
C GLU A 85 0.02 0.75 -9.30
N GLU A 86 -1.03 1.47 -9.71
CA GLU A 86 -1.14 2.92 -9.48
C GLU A 86 -1.17 3.26 -7.98
N ILE A 87 -1.92 2.50 -7.18
CA ILE A 87 -2.00 2.67 -5.72
C ILE A 87 -0.63 2.43 -5.09
N ILE A 88 0.04 1.31 -5.42
CA ILE A 88 1.36 0.97 -4.92
C ILE A 88 2.39 2.04 -5.30
N HIS A 89 2.37 2.48 -6.56
CA HIS A 89 3.28 3.52 -7.05
C HIS A 89 3.06 4.86 -6.34
N THR A 90 1.80 5.24 -6.11
CA THR A 90 1.45 6.45 -5.37
C THR A 90 1.94 6.37 -3.92
N GLN A 91 1.66 5.27 -3.24
CA GLN A 91 2.13 5.03 -1.87
C GLN A 91 3.66 5.05 -1.78
N GLN A 92 4.37 4.47 -2.75
CA GLN A 92 5.83 4.50 -2.81
C GLN A 92 6.37 5.93 -2.97
N ARG A 93 5.74 6.73 -3.81
CA ARG A 93 6.10 8.15 -3.99
C ARG A 93 5.89 8.95 -2.70
N GLU A 94 4.76 8.77 -2.04
CA GLU A 94 4.44 9.42 -0.76
C GLU A 94 5.43 9.01 0.32
N TYR A 95 5.73 7.71 0.44
CA TYR A 95 6.74 7.19 1.35
C TYR A 95 8.12 7.82 1.10
N ASN A 96 8.58 7.83 -0.15
CA ASN A 96 9.88 8.41 -0.51
C ASN A 96 9.94 9.91 -0.21
N THR A 97 8.85 10.63 -0.48
CA THR A 97 8.73 12.07 -0.17
C THR A 97 8.80 12.32 1.33
N GLN A 98 8.09 11.51 2.12
CA GLN A 98 8.14 11.59 3.58
C GLN A 98 9.53 11.28 4.12
N GLN A 99 10.19 10.22 3.62
CA GLN A 99 11.56 9.86 4.01
C GLN A 99 12.57 10.96 3.69
N SER A 100 12.48 11.58 2.51
CA SER A 100 13.34 12.69 2.12
C SER A 100 13.16 13.90 3.04
N LYS A 101 11.92 14.19 3.42
CA LYS A 101 11.60 15.28 4.38
C LYS A 101 12.17 15.00 5.77
N VAL A 102 12.03 13.77 6.26
CA VAL A 102 12.61 13.33 7.54
C VAL A 102 14.12 13.50 7.53
N GLN A 103 14.80 12.97 6.51
CA GLN A 103 16.25 13.07 6.37
C GLN A 103 16.73 14.54 6.30
N LEU A 104 16.00 15.41 5.59
CA LEU A 104 16.34 16.83 5.51
C LEU A 104 16.26 17.49 6.88
N VAL A 105 15.19 17.24 7.64
CA VAL A 105 15.02 17.80 8.99
C VAL A 105 16.08 17.27 9.94
N GLU A 106 16.39 15.97 9.91
CA GLU A 106 17.44 15.37 10.71
C GLU A 106 18.83 15.96 10.40
N LYS A 107 19.15 16.14 9.11
CA LYS A 107 20.40 16.82 8.70
C LYS A 107 20.47 18.24 9.24
N GLN A 108 19.38 18.99 9.20
CA GLN A 108 19.31 20.35 9.77
C GLN A 108 19.49 20.34 11.29
N ILE A 109 18.85 19.41 12.00
CA ILE A 109 18.99 19.22 13.44
C ILE A 109 20.45 18.89 13.80
N LYS A 110 21.05 17.93 13.09
CA LYS A 110 22.44 17.50 13.28
C LYS A 110 23.42 18.65 13.08
N LYS A 111 23.22 19.46 12.02
CA LYS A 111 24.02 20.66 11.76
C LYS A 111 23.90 21.70 12.87
N LYS A 112 22.68 21.95 13.36
CA LYS A 112 22.43 22.88 14.47
C LYS A 112 23.02 22.36 15.79
N LYS A 113 22.88 21.08 16.12
CA LYS A 113 23.50 20.48 17.32
C LYS A 113 25.02 20.60 17.30
N LYS A 114 25.65 20.33 16.14
CA LYS A 114 27.10 20.47 16.01
C LYS A 114 27.56 21.92 16.28
N TRP A 115 26.80 22.91 15.79
CA TRP A 115 27.09 24.32 16.07
C TRP A 115 26.89 24.67 17.55
N THR A 116 25.81 24.22 18.18
CA THR A 116 25.50 24.44 19.61
C THR A 116 26.59 23.88 20.50
N ASN A 117 27.03 22.63 20.24
CA ASN A 117 28.10 22.00 20.99
C ASN A 117 29.43 22.79 20.88
N LYS A 118 29.74 23.31 19.67
CA LYS A 118 30.92 24.18 19.48
C LYS A 118 30.78 25.50 20.25
N ALA A 119 29.58 26.12 20.21
CA ALA A 119 29.35 27.37 20.94
C ALA A 119 29.44 27.17 22.47
N HIS A 120 28.99 26.02 22.99
CA HIS A 120 29.17 25.68 24.40
C HIS A 120 30.67 25.49 24.77
N ALA A 121 31.41 24.77 23.92
CA ALA A 121 32.85 24.57 24.14
C ALA A 121 33.64 25.91 24.09
N ASP A 122 33.28 26.82 23.18
CA ASP A 122 33.91 28.12 23.06
C ASP A 122 33.54 29.04 24.24
N SER A 123 32.33 28.89 24.81
CA SER A 123 31.91 29.67 26.00
C SER A 123 32.70 29.36 27.26
N THR A 124 33.32 28.18 27.34
CA THR A 124 34.19 27.80 28.46
C THR A 124 35.62 28.31 28.33
N LYS A 125 36.04 28.71 27.13
CA LYS A 125 37.43 29.12 26.82
C LYS A 125 37.68 30.62 26.77
N LYS A 126 36.63 31.46 26.56
CA LYS A 126 36.77 32.92 26.39
C LYS A 126 36.16 33.68 27.58
N ASP A 127 36.99 34.29 28.39
CA ASP A 127 36.56 35.25 29.42
C ASP A 127 36.02 36.52 28.77
N GLY A 128 34.86 36.98 29.16
CA GLY A 128 34.23 38.21 28.68
C GLY A 128 32.99 38.02 27.75
N TYR A 129 32.86 36.91 27.06
CA TYR A 129 31.71 36.64 26.18
C TYR A 129 30.91 35.38 26.55
N LYS A 130 31.20 34.82 27.71
CA LYS A 130 30.58 33.55 28.21
C LYS A 130 29.05 33.59 28.19
N GLU A 131 28.48 34.66 28.69
CA GLU A 131 27.03 34.81 28.81
C GLU A 131 26.32 34.95 27.46
N TYR A 132 26.91 35.71 26.55
CA TYR A 132 26.39 35.86 25.19
C TYR A 132 26.34 34.53 24.43
N PHE A 133 27.41 33.76 24.43
CA PHE A 133 27.43 32.43 23.76
C PHE A 133 26.49 31.43 24.43
N ARG A 134 26.37 31.48 25.77
CA ARG A 134 25.45 30.63 26.54
C ARG A 134 23.99 30.94 26.21
N MET A 135 23.57 32.20 26.12
CA MET A 135 22.21 32.57 25.73
C MET A 135 21.90 32.18 24.27
N LYS A 136 22.86 32.39 23.37
CA LYS A 136 22.70 32.02 21.95
C LYS A 136 22.60 30.53 21.75
N ALA A 137 23.33 29.72 22.51
CA ALA A 137 23.23 28.29 22.53
C ALA A 137 21.86 27.83 23.06
N LYS A 138 21.39 28.35 24.21
CA LYS A 138 20.05 28.06 24.77
C LYS A 138 18.92 28.34 23.75
N LYS A 139 18.94 29.49 23.07
CA LYS A 139 17.94 29.81 22.05
C LYS A 139 17.93 28.79 20.91
N LYS A 140 19.09 28.30 20.47
CA LYS A 140 19.18 27.27 19.43
C LYS A 140 18.73 25.87 19.91
N ASP A 141 19.00 25.52 21.15
CA ASP A 141 18.52 24.27 21.75
C ASP A 141 16.99 24.22 21.81
N VAL A 142 16.33 25.31 22.18
CA VAL A 142 14.88 25.43 22.14
C VAL A 142 14.36 25.25 20.70
N GLN A 143 14.98 25.87 19.71
CA GLN A 143 14.61 25.71 18.29
C GLN A 143 14.80 24.27 17.79
N ILE A 144 15.85 23.58 18.24
CA ILE A 144 16.09 22.17 17.90
C ILE A 144 14.99 21.28 18.47
N ARG A 145 14.69 21.43 19.77
CA ARG A 145 13.61 20.66 20.44
C ARG A 145 12.25 20.91 19.79
N SER A 146 11.94 22.16 19.48
CA SER A 146 10.69 22.53 18.80
C SER A 146 10.59 21.86 17.42
N LYS A 147 11.67 21.84 16.62
CA LYS A 147 11.68 21.16 15.31
C LYS A 147 11.53 19.64 15.45
N GLN A 148 12.20 19.02 16.43
CA GLN A 148 12.06 17.59 16.69
C GLN A 148 10.61 17.23 17.05
N LYS A 149 10.02 17.96 18.03
CA LYS A 149 8.65 17.75 18.45
C LYS A 149 7.64 17.92 17.30
N ARG A 150 7.88 18.94 16.43
CA ARG A 150 7.02 19.14 15.25
C ARG A 150 7.12 18.00 14.24
N LEU A 151 8.32 17.48 13.98
CA LEU A 151 8.52 16.32 13.10
C LEU A 151 7.87 15.07 13.68
N GLU A 152 8.07 14.80 14.96
CA GLU A 152 7.44 13.67 15.67
C GLU A 152 5.91 13.74 15.59
N LEU A 153 5.35 14.94 15.82
CA LEU A 153 3.91 15.15 15.74
C LEU A 153 3.37 14.95 14.31
N GLU A 154 4.11 15.41 13.31
CA GLU A 154 3.74 15.22 11.90
C GLU A 154 3.78 13.73 11.52
N LEU A 155 4.81 13.01 11.92
CA LEU A 155 4.94 11.57 11.69
C LEU A 155 3.89 10.76 12.45
N SER A 156 3.51 11.17 13.65
CA SER A 156 2.46 10.48 14.41
C SER A 156 1.06 10.63 13.79
N LYS A 157 0.81 11.74 13.10
CA LYS A 157 -0.49 12.01 12.45
C LYS A 157 -0.60 11.42 11.04
N HIS A 158 0.49 11.40 10.30
CA HIS A 158 0.52 11.07 8.87
C HIS A 158 1.72 10.18 8.53
N ARG A 159 1.85 9.05 9.23
CA ARG A 159 2.87 8.08 8.88
C ARG A 159 2.44 7.32 7.63
N VAL A 160 3.27 7.36 6.62
CA VAL A 160 3.12 6.53 5.42
C VAL A 160 3.97 5.28 5.59
N ASP A 161 3.33 4.13 5.57
CA ASP A 161 4.04 2.86 5.63
C ASP A 161 4.62 2.52 4.25
N ARG A 162 5.74 1.79 4.27
CA ARG A 162 6.34 1.30 3.04
C ARG A 162 5.36 0.35 2.34
N PRO A 163 5.09 0.52 1.03
CA PRO A 163 4.27 -0.43 0.31
C PRO A 163 4.91 -1.82 0.35
N VAL A 164 4.08 -2.82 0.55
CA VAL A 164 4.51 -4.22 0.49
C VAL A 164 4.57 -4.60 -0.98
N GLU A 165 5.76 -4.96 -1.46
CA GLU A 165 5.92 -5.56 -2.79
C GLU A 165 5.26 -6.94 -2.76
N GLU A 166 4.20 -7.14 -3.54
CA GLU A 166 3.67 -8.47 -3.79
C GLU A 166 4.80 -9.28 -4.45
N LYS A 167 5.29 -10.30 -3.76
CA LYS A 167 6.14 -11.29 -4.42
C LYS A 167 5.26 -11.97 -5.46
N GLU A 168 5.62 -11.83 -6.72
CA GLU A 168 5.02 -12.64 -7.78
C GLU A 168 5.24 -14.12 -7.42
N VAL A 169 4.11 -14.82 -7.17
CA VAL A 169 4.07 -16.28 -7.01
C VAL A 169 3.85 -16.90 -8.37
#